data_b8cc9a05ac0f83991652617ccd0d104e
#
_entry.id   b8cc9a05ac0f83991652617ccd0d104e
#
_cell.length_a   1.000
_cell.length_b   1.000
_cell.length_c   1.000
_cell.angle_alpha   90.00
_cell.angle_beta   90.00
_cell.angle_gamma   90.00
#
_symmetry.space_group_name_H-M   'P 1'
#
loop_
_entity.id
_entity.type
_entity.pdbx_description
1 polymer ?
#
loop_
_entity_poly.entity_id
_entity_poly.type
_entity_poly.pdbx_seq_one_letter_code
_entity_poly.pdbx_strand_id
1 'polypeptide(L)'
;MCIRDSENAKSTRAFLKRVSESHPLVAPLAEQKITELPRHVHKKGDHQSGFDGKPLLVAALKGHDIGLISEAGMPAVADPGSSVVRAAHDLGLTVIPLVGPVSLLLALAASGLNGQNFAFVGYLPQDAGERSARLKQLESLAHKTGQTQLWIETPYRNAAMLSGLLQSLQGGTRLAIASGLTLPSARIQSHTVAQWKKGLQGPDGHTPAVYAIGP
;
A
#
# COMPACT_ATOMS: atom_id res chain seq x y z
N MET A 1 26.56 -4.26 -1.32
CA MET A 1 25.13 -4.04 -1.00
C MET A 1 24.41 -5.37 -1.13
N CYS A 2 23.86 -5.90 -0.05
CA CYS A 2 23.01 -7.08 -0.13
C CYS A 2 21.57 -6.61 -0.19
N ILE A 3 20.87 -6.89 -1.29
CA ILE A 3 19.42 -6.68 -1.35
C ILE A 3 18.79 -7.94 -0.78
N ARG A 4 18.15 -7.81 0.36
CA ARG A 4 17.41 -8.89 1.01
C ARG A 4 15.99 -8.39 1.21
N ASP A 5 15.06 -9.28 1.00
CA ASP A 5 13.63 -9.10 1.26
C ASP A 5 12.87 -8.38 0.15
N SER A 6 12.55 -9.15 -0.86
CA SER A 6 11.57 -8.79 -1.87
C SER A 6 10.39 -9.77 -1.81
N GLU A 7 9.23 -9.33 -2.24
CA GLU A 7 8.09 -10.22 -2.46
C GLU A 7 8.40 -11.27 -3.53
N ASN A 8 9.28 -10.93 -4.50
CA ASN A 8 9.64 -11.79 -5.61
C ASN A 8 11.04 -11.43 -6.14
N ALA A 9 11.98 -12.36 -6.04
CA ALA A 9 13.36 -12.16 -6.47
C ALA A 9 13.50 -11.95 -7.99
N LYS A 10 12.58 -12.49 -8.80
CA LYS A 10 12.61 -12.34 -10.26
C LYS A 10 12.27 -10.90 -10.65
N SER A 11 11.19 -10.33 -10.10
CA SER A 11 10.80 -8.94 -10.36
C SER A 11 11.84 -7.96 -9.83
N THR A 12 12.42 -8.23 -8.66
CA THR A 12 13.51 -7.43 -8.10
C THR A 12 14.74 -7.42 -9.01
N ARG A 13 15.16 -8.59 -9.55
CA ARG A 13 16.26 -8.64 -10.52
C ARG A 13 15.95 -7.86 -11.79
N ALA A 14 14.72 -7.98 -12.31
CA ALA A 14 14.30 -7.23 -13.48
C ALA A 14 14.30 -5.71 -13.23
N PHE A 15 13.87 -5.27 -12.06
CA PHE A 15 13.92 -3.87 -11.65
C PHE A 15 15.36 -3.37 -11.56
N LEU A 16 16.24 -4.08 -10.85
CA LEU A 16 17.65 -3.70 -10.71
C LEU A 16 18.38 -3.67 -12.04
N LYS A 17 18.06 -4.58 -12.97
CA LYS A 17 18.60 -4.54 -14.33
C LYS A 17 18.23 -3.22 -15.04
N ARG A 18 16.97 -2.80 -14.95
CA ARG A 18 16.55 -1.49 -15.53
C ARG A 18 17.24 -0.31 -14.84
N VAL A 19 17.37 -0.35 -13.50
CA VAL A 19 18.09 0.69 -12.76
C VAL A 19 19.54 0.77 -13.24
N SER A 20 20.21 -0.37 -13.48
CA SER A 20 21.59 -0.43 -13.90
C SER A 20 21.86 0.18 -15.28
N GLU A 21 20.84 0.36 -16.13
CA GLU A 21 20.96 1.02 -17.43
C GLU A 21 21.27 2.52 -17.29
N SER A 22 20.79 3.16 -16.21
CA SER A 22 20.98 4.58 -15.94
C SER A 22 21.92 4.87 -14.75
N HIS A 23 21.94 3.94 -13.79
CA HIS A 23 22.71 4.05 -12.54
C HIS A 23 23.46 2.73 -12.31
N PRO A 24 24.75 2.64 -12.71
CA PRO A 24 25.53 1.42 -12.54
C PRO A 24 25.52 0.93 -11.09
N LEU A 25 25.25 -0.35 -10.90
CA LEU A 25 25.31 -0.97 -9.57
C LEU A 25 26.76 -1.09 -9.12
N VAL A 26 27.01 -0.89 -7.84
CA VAL A 26 28.37 -1.02 -7.23
C VAL A 26 28.91 -2.44 -7.38
N ALA A 27 28.02 -3.46 -7.31
CA ALA A 27 28.38 -4.85 -7.56
C ALA A 27 27.50 -5.42 -8.67
N PRO A 28 27.99 -6.34 -9.50
CA PRO A 28 27.20 -6.99 -10.55
C PRO A 28 25.92 -7.63 -10.01
N LEU A 29 24.86 -7.61 -10.81
CA LEU A 29 23.56 -8.18 -10.41
C LEU A 29 23.65 -9.67 -10.02
N ALA A 30 24.55 -10.42 -10.66
CA ALA A 30 24.79 -11.82 -10.35
C ALA A 30 25.35 -12.05 -8.93
N GLU A 31 26.03 -11.07 -8.37
CA GLU A 31 26.62 -11.10 -7.03
C GLU A 31 25.65 -10.59 -5.95
N GLN A 32 24.51 -9.97 -6.36
CA GLN A 32 23.51 -9.49 -5.42
C GLN A 32 22.77 -10.66 -4.78
N LYS A 33 22.84 -10.75 -3.46
CA LYS A 33 22.09 -11.76 -2.70
C LYS A 33 20.67 -11.24 -2.46
N ILE A 34 19.69 -11.81 -3.13
CA ILE A 34 18.27 -11.48 -2.98
C ILE A 34 17.61 -12.63 -2.23
N THR A 35 16.88 -12.32 -1.16
CA THR A 35 16.11 -13.26 -0.35
C THR A 35 14.64 -12.84 -0.40
N GLU A 36 13.74 -13.79 -0.59
CA GLU A 36 12.30 -13.53 -0.56
C GLU A 36 11.76 -13.66 0.87
N LEU A 37 10.85 -12.77 1.26
CA LEU A 37 10.07 -12.97 2.48
C LEU A 37 9.14 -14.18 2.32
N PRO A 38 8.94 -14.99 3.37
CA PRO A 38 8.08 -16.16 3.28
C PRO A 38 6.64 -15.79 2.92
N ARG A 39 6.01 -16.56 2.04
CA ARG A 39 4.64 -16.28 1.54
C ARG A 39 3.57 -16.16 2.64
N HIS A 40 3.73 -16.83 3.77
CA HIS A 40 2.77 -16.73 4.88
C HIS A 40 2.78 -15.35 5.54
N VAL A 41 3.92 -14.64 5.46
CA VAL A 41 4.07 -13.27 5.96
C VAL A 41 3.24 -12.28 5.12
N HIS A 42 3.16 -12.52 3.79
CA HIS A 42 2.36 -11.68 2.88
C HIS A 42 0.85 -11.75 3.15
N LYS A 43 0.34 -12.91 3.58
CA LYS A 43 -1.11 -13.13 3.75
C LYS A 43 -1.69 -12.52 5.02
N LYS A 44 -0.91 -12.47 6.11
CA LYS A 44 -1.37 -12.07 7.46
C LYS A 44 -0.83 -10.72 7.91
N GLY A 45 0.06 -10.11 7.10
CA GLY A 45 0.90 -9.02 7.56
C GLY A 45 1.98 -9.54 8.53
N ASP A 46 3.21 -9.13 8.34
CA ASP A 46 4.35 -9.64 9.11
C ASP A 46 4.34 -9.21 10.58
N HIS A 47 3.65 -8.12 10.91
CA HIS A 47 3.48 -7.64 12.28
C HIS A 47 2.64 -8.59 13.17
N GLN A 48 1.78 -9.44 12.56
CA GLN A 48 0.93 -10.40 13.27
C GLN A 48 1.44 -11.85 13.15
N SER A 49 2.39 -12.10 12.24
CA SER A 49 2.81 -13.47 11.92
C SER A 49 3.81 -14.07 12.91
N GLY A 50 4.35 -13.29 13.83
CA GLY A 50 5.46 -13.72 14.69
C GLY A 50 6.77 -14.00 13.93
N PHE A 51 6.88 -13.52 12.69
CA PHE A 51 8.05 -13.73 11.87
C PHE A 51 9.26 -13.01 12.46
N ASP A 52 10.35 -13.76 12.68
CA ASP A 52 11.62 -13.20 13.13
C ASP A 52 12.45 -12.73 11.93
N GLY A 53 12.62 -11.40 11.80
CA GLY A 53 13.44 -10.78 10.75
C GLY A 53 14.94 -10.80 11.03
N LYS A 54 15.40 -11.14 12.25
CA LYS A 54 16.82 -11.07 12.63
C LYS A 54 17.77 -11.90 11.74
N PRO A 55 17.39 -13.13 11.32
CA PRO A 55 18.26 -13.92 10.43
C PRO A 55 18.56 -13.25 9.09
N LEU A 56 17.69 -12.36 8.62
CA LEU A 56 17.87 -11.62 7.37
C LEU A 56 18.90 -10.49 7.51
N LEU A 57 19.15 -10.04 8.74
CA LEU A 57 20.01 -8.90 9.05
C LEU A 57 21.45 -9.26 9.40
N VAL A 58 21.82 -10.54 9.32
CA VAL A 58 23.19 -11.01 9.67
C VAL A 58 24.30 -10.30 8.87
N ALA A 59 24.03 -9.92 7.61
CA ALA A 59 25.00 -9.18 6.82
C ALA A 59 25.15 -7.73 7.31
N ALA A 60 24.09 -7.10 7.79
CA ALA A 60 24.16 -5.75 8.36
C ALA A 60 24.98 -5.71 9.64
N LEU A 61 24.91 -6.74 10.47
CA LEU A 61 25.76 -6.88 11.67
C LEU A 61 27.26 -7.03 11.32
N LYS A 62 27.58 -7.36 10.07
CA LYS A 62 28.95 -7.43 9.53
C LYS A 62 29.36 -6.17 8.76
N GLY A 63 28.59 -5.09 8.87
CA GLY A 63 28.88 -3.81 8.22
C GLY A 63 28.48 -3.72 6.74
N HIS A 64 27.58 -4.60 6.25
CA HIS A 64 27.05 -4.51 4.90
C HIS A 64 25.67 -3.85 4.87
N ASP A 65 25.42 -3.00 3.88
CA ASP A 65 24.09 -2.44 3.66
C ASP A 65 23.09 -3.50 3.18
N ILE A 66 21.86 -3.40 3.66
CA ILE A 66 20.72 -4.23 3.23
C ILE A 66 19.61 -3.32 2.72
N GLY A 67 19.09 -3.61 1.51
CA GLY A 67 17.91 -2.95 0.97
C GLY A 67 16.66 -3.81 1.17
N LEU A 68 15.56 -3.21 1.64
CA LEU A 68 14.23 -3.80 1.67
C LEU A 68 13.43 -3.22 0.50
N ILE A 69 12.82 -4.09 -0.31
CA ILE A 69 12.11 -3.71 -1.55
C ILE A 69 10.75 -4.40 -1.59
N SER A 70 9.70 -3.66 -1.93
CA SER A 70 8.39 -4.19 -2.30
C SER A 70 8.13 -4.04 -3.80
N GLU A 71 7.16 -4.76 -4.36
CA GLU A 71 6.83 -4.69 -5.79
C GLU A 71 6.10 -3.41 -6.16
N ALA A 72 5.28 -2.90 -5.28
CA ALA A 72 4.48 -1.69 -5.54
C ALA A 72 4.33 -0.85 -4.27
N GLY A 73 4.87 0.35 -4.29
CA GLY A 73 4.77 1.27 -3.17
C GLY A 73 5.98 1.25 -2.24
N MET A 74 5.74 1.38 -0.95
CA MET A 74 6.80 1.46 0.08
C MET A 74 6.79 0.20 0.94
N PRO A 75 7.93 -0.49 1.09
CA PRO A 75 8.06 -1.63 2.00
C PRO A 75 7.56 -1.29 3.41
N ALA A 76 6.97 -2.24 4.08
CA ALA A 76 6.39 -2.10 5.42
C ALA A 76 5.17 -1.15 5.53
N VAL A 77 4.70 -0.57 4.42
CA VAL A 77 3.48 0.24 4.36
C VAL A 77 2.47 -0.41 3.43
N ALA A 78 1.46 -1.06 3.98
CA ALA A 78 0.51 -1.93 3.28
C ALA A 78 1.14 -3.19 2.64
N ASP A 79 2.42 -3.37 2.81
CA ASP A 79 3.26 -4.48 2.32
C ASP A 79 4.05 -5.09 3.48
N PRO A 80 4.57 -6.33 3.32
CA PRO A 80 5.49 -6.92 4.28
C PRO A 80 6.77 -6.11 4.47
N GLY A 81 7.42 -6.29 5.61
CA GLY A 81 8.71 -5.67 5.92
C GLY A 81 8.80 -5.08 7.33
N SER A 82 7.67 -4.85 7.99
CA SER A 82 7.66 -4.25 9.34
C SER A 82 8.39 -5.09 10.39
N SER A 83 8.38 -6.41 10.27
CA SER A 83 9.14 -7.32 11.14
C SER A 83 10.65 -7.17 10.95
N VAL A 84 11.10 -6.97 9.71
CA VAL A 84 12.53 -6.75 9.39
C VAL A 84 12.99 -5.40 9.94
N VAL A 85 12.19 -4.36 9.74
CA VAL A 85 12.47 -3.02 10.28
C VAL A 85 12.53 -3.05 11.81
N ARG A 86 11.57 -3.73 12.46
CA ARG A 86 11.58 -3.91 13.93
C ARG A 86 12.83 -4.65 14.39
N ALA A 87 13.18 -5.76 13.73
CA ALA A 87 14.38 -6.52 14.03
C ALA A 87 15.66 -5.68 13.88
N ALA A 88 15.72 -4.77 12.89
CA ALA A 88 16.83 -3.84 12.72
C ALA A 88 16.96 -2.91 13.92
N HIS A 89 15.87 -2.32 14.41
CA HIS A 89 15.88 -1.50 15.62
C HIS A 89 16.29 -2.30 16.87
N ASP A 90 15.76 -3.52 17.02
CA ASP A 90 16.12 -4.41 18.15
C ASP A 90 17.61 -4.78 18.16
N LEU A 91 18.26 -4.79 16.99
CA LEU A 91 19.68 -5.07 16.83
C LEU A 91 20.55 -3.80 16.84
N GLY A 92 19.97 -2.63 17.06
CA GLY A 92 20.70 -1.34 17.03
C GLY A 92 21.20 -0.93 15.64
N LEU A 93 20.62 -1.48 14.58
CA LEU A 93 20.99 -1.13 13.20
C LEU A 93 20.29 0.15 12.76
N THR A 94 20.98 0.99 12.02
CA THR A 94 20.40 2.21 11.43
C THR A 94 19.41 1.86 10.33
N VAL A 95 18.20 2.39 10.42
CA VAL A 95 17.16 2.28 9.38
C VAL A 95 17.05 3.59 8.62
N ILE A 96 17.23 3.55 7.31
CA ILE A 96 17.18 4.73 6.43
C ILE A 96 15.99 4.59 5.49
N PRO A 97 14.90 5.36 5.69
CA PRO A 97 13.79 5.39 4.74
C PRO A 97 14.20 6.14 3.47
N LEU A 98 14.01 5.51 2.32
CA LEU A 98 14.27 6.15 1.03
C LEU A 98 12.99 6.80 0.51
N VAL A 99 13.13 7.98 -0.11
CA VAL A 99 12.01 8.69 -0.71
C VAL A 99 11.55 7.97 -1.97
N GLY A 100 10.24 7.76 -2.09
CA GLY A 100 9.63 7.12 -3.25
C GLY A 100 8.11 7.33 -3.27
N PRO A 101 7.45 6.98 -4.36
CA PRO A 101 5.99 7.09 -4.48
C PRO A 101 5.31 6.10 -3.53
N VAL A 102 4.33 6.60 -2.78
CA VAL A 102 3.45 5.81 -1.91
C VAL A 102 2.01 6.03 -2.38
N SER A 103 1.38 5.04 -2.95
CA SER A 103 0.05 5.17 -3.56
C SER A 103 -1.00 5.71 -2.60
N LEU A 104 -0.95 5.33 -1.32
CA LEU A 104 -1.85 5.83 -0.28
C LEU A 104 -1.74 7.34 -0.09
N LEU A 105 -0.51 7.86 0.01
CA LEU A 105 -0.26 9.29 0.19
C LEU A 105 -0.53 10.08 -1.09
N LEU A 106 -0.24 9.52 -2.26
CA LEU A 106 -0.58 10.14 -3.54
C LEU A 106 -2.10 10.26 -3.71
N ALA A 107 -2.85 9.20 -3.36
CA ALA A 107 -4.30 9.23 -3.37
C ALA A 107 -4.86 10.27 -2.39
N LEU A 108 -4.34 10.31 -1.15
CA LEU A 108 -4.75 11.27 -0.14
C LEU A 108 -4.49 12.70 -0.60
N ALA A 109 -3.28 13.00 -1.07
CA ALA A 109 -2.90 14.33 -1.54
C ALA A 109 -3.80 14.82 -2.69
N ALA A 110 -4.24 13.90 -3.57
CA ALA A 110 -5.08 14.23 -4.71
C ALA A 110 -6.60 14.14 -4.42
N SER A 111 -7.00 13.68 -3.23
CA SER A 111 -8.40 13.46 -2.88
C SER A 111 -9.19 14.74 -2.55
N GLY A 112 -8.50 15.78 -2.11
CA GLY A 112 -9.11 16.97 -1.52
C GLY A 112 -9.73 16.74 -0.14
N LEU A 113 -9.39 15.63 0.53
CA LEU A 113 -9.78 15.29 1.89
C LEU A 113 -8.73 15.76 2.90
N ASN A 114 -9.04 15.59 4.20
CA ASN A 114 -8.15 16.00 5.28
C ASN A 114 -6.87 15.18 5.33
N GLY A 115 -5.75 15.78 4.94
CA GLY A 115 -4.42 15.17 4.98
C GLY A 115 -3.68 15.33 6.31
N GLN A 116 -4.24 16.05 7.28
CA GLN A 116 -3.64 16.21 8.62
C GLN A 116 -4.15 15.18 9.63
N ASN A 117 -5.33 14.61 9.35
CA ASN A 117 -5.93 13.56 10.18
C ASN A 117 -6.50 12.48 9.27
N PHE A 118 -5.79 11.35 9.14
CA PHE A 118 -6.20 10.25 8.28
C PHE A 118 -5.80 8.90 8.87
N ALA A 119 -6.50 7.85 8.47
CA ALA A 119 -6.20 6.48 8.82
C ALA A 119 -6.25 5.58 7.59
N PHE A 120 -5.22 4.74 7.43
CA PHE A 120 -5.26 3.62 6.50
C PHE A 120 -5.79 2.38 7.22
N VAL A 121 -6.87 1.80 6.72
CA VAL A 121 -7.58 0.69 7.38
C VAL A 121 -7.41 -0.66 6.67
N GLY A 122 -6.48 -0.74 5.72
CA GLY A 122 -6.16 -1.98 5.01
C GLY A 122 -7.19 -2.34 3.93
N TYR A 123 -7.61 -3.61 3.88
CA TYR A 123 -8.69 -4.09 3.03
C TYR A 123 -10.00 -4.17 3.80
N LEU A 124 -11.11 -3.88 3.12
CA LEU A 124 -12.44 -4.08 3.70
C LEU A 124 -12.91 -5.53 3.55
N PRO A 125 -13.88 -5.98 4.39
CA PRO A 125 -14.40 -7.34 4.36
C PRO A 125 -14.90 -7.75 2.98
N GLN A 126 -14.73 -9.04 2.64
CA GLN A 126 -15.20 -9.59 1.37
C GLN A 126 -16.71 -9.80 1.38
N ASP A 127 -17.28 -10.24 2.51
CA ASP A 127 -18.71 -10.34 2.69
C ASP A 127 -19.41 -8.98 2.52
N ALA A 128 -20.50 -8.94 1.81
CA ALA A 128 -21.21 -7.70 1.49
C ALA A 128 -21.86 -7.04 2.72
N GLY A 129 -22.37 -7.86 3.64
CA GLY A 129 -23.00 -7.37 4.88
C GLY A 129 -21.99 -6.79 5.84
N GLU A 130 -20.88 -7.52 6.09
CA GLU A 130 -19.78 -7.07 6.93
C GLU A 130 -19.13 -5.81 6.34
N ARG A 131 -18.95 -5.76 5.02
CA ARG A 131 -18.40 -4.60 4.32
C ARG A 131 -19.30 -3.38 4.49
N SER A 132 -20.61 -3.54 4.32
CA SER A 132 -21.59 -2.45 4.51
C SER A 132 -21.56 -1.94 5.94
N ALA A 133 -21.54 -2.81 6.94
CA ALA A 133 -21.42 -2.44 8.35
C ALA A 133 -20.12 -1.67 8.62
N ARG A 134 -18.99 -2.16 8.08
CA ARG A 134 -17.69 -1.50 8.21
C ARG A 134 -17.66 -0.13 7.56
N LEU A 135 -18.21 0.02 6.36
CA LEU A 135 -18.31 1.30 5.65
C LEU A 135 -19.09 2.35 6.48
N LYS A 136 -20.23 1.97 7.06
CA LYS A 136 -21.01 2.86 7.93
C LYS A 136 -20.24 3.28 9.20
N GLN A 137 -19.48 2.36 9.78
CA GLN A 137 -18.60 2.68 10.92
C GLN A 137 -17.52 3.70 10.55
N LEU A 138 -16.84 3.49 9.42
CA LEU A 138 -15.80 4.38 8.92
C LEU A 138 -16.36 5.76 8.57
N GLU A 139 -17.53 5.81 7.93
CA GLU A 139 -18.23 7.06 7.64
C GLU A 139 -18.59 7.83 8.92
N SER A 140 -19.17 7.14 9.90
CA SER A 140 -19.52 7.74 11.19
C SER A 140 -18.28 8.30 11.89
N LEU A 141 -17.15 7.56 11.87
CA LEU A 141 -15.89 8.01 12.42
C LEU A 141 -15.36 9.26 11.68
N ALA A 142 -15.40 9.23 10.34
CA ALA A 142 -14.96 10.35 9.52
C ALA A 142 -15.75 11.63 9.83
N HIS A 143 -17.09 11.54 9.88
CA HIS A 143 -17.93 12.69 10.22
C HIS A 143 -17.74 13.20 11.65
N LYS A 144 -17.55 12.28 12.61
CA LYS A 144 -17.36 12.64 14.03
C LYS A 144 -16.03 13.32 14.30
N THR A 145 -14.96 12.90 13.63
CA THR A 145 -13.58 13.29 13.96
C THR A 145 -12.90 14.14 12.89
N GLY A 146 -13.49 14.28 11.71
CA GLY A 146 -12.84 14.89 10.55
C GLY A 146 -11.70 14.05 9.98
N GLN A 147 -11.59 12.75 10.37
CA GLN A 147 -10.52 11.87 9.95
C GLN A 147 -10.84 11.23 8.59
N THR A 148 -9.97 11.43 7.61
CA THR A 148 -10.06 10.71 6.33
C THR A 148 -9.80 9.22 6.55
N GLN A 149 -10.68 8.36 6.03
CA GLN A 149 -10.52 6.92 6.06
C GLN A 149 -10.06 6.42 4.68
N LEU A 150 -8.90 5.75 4.62
CA LEU A 150 -8.33 5.19 3.39
C LEU A 150 -8.30 3.66 3.45
N TRP A 151 -8.55 3.03 2.31
CA TRP A 151 -8.35 1.58 2.13
C TRP A 151 -7.96 1.29 0.68
N ILE A 152 -7.47 0.08 0.44
CA ILE A 152 -7.11 -0.42 -0.88
C ILE A 152 -8.02 -1.56 -1.32
N GLU A 153 -8.14 -1.72 -2.64
CA GLU A 153 -8.91 -2.82 -3.20
C GLU A 153 -8.21 -3.41 -4.42
N THR A 154 -8.40 -4.71 -4.59
CA THR A 154 -7.91 -5.46 -5.74
C THR A 154 -8.77 -5.18 -6.98
N PRO A 155 -8.18 -5.23 -8.20
CA PRO A 155 -8.88 -4.83 -9.43
C PRO A 155 -10.24 -5.51 -9.61
N TYR A 156 -10.28 -6.83 -9.46
CA TYR A 156 -11.51 -7.63 -9.71
C TYR A 156 -12.66 -7.32 -8.73
N ARG A 157 -12.39 -6.63 -7.61
CA ARG A 157 -13.39 -6.23 -6.63
C ARG A 157 -13.85 -4.78 -6.76
N ASN A 158 -13.23 -3.98 -7.62
CA ASN A 158 -13.52 -2.56 -7.75
C ASN A 158 -15.01 -2.27 -8.01
N ALA A 159 -15.64 -3.01 -8.92
CA ALA A 159 -17.05 -2.82 -9.24
C ALA A 159 -17.98 -3.12 -8.04
N ALA A 160 -17.72 -4.22 -7.33
CA ALA A 160 -18.49 -4.60 -6.14
C ALA A 160 -18.24 -3.62 -4.98
N MET A 161 -17.02 -3.09 -4.85
CA MET A 161 -16.68 -2.07 -3.85
C MET A 161 -17.43 -0.78 -4.13
N LEU A 162 -17.40 -0.26 -5.36
CA LEU A 162 -18.12 0.96 -5.72
C LEU A 162 -19.64 0.81 -5.50
N SER A 163 -20.24 -0.30 -5.94
CA SER A 163 -21.65 -0.57 -5.70
C SER A 163 -21.99 -0.56 -4.21
N GLY A 164 -21.18 -1.23 -3.38
CA GLY A 164 -21.36 -1.26 -1.92
C GLY A 164 -21.24 0.13 -1.28
N LEU A 165 -20.31 0.95 -1.73
CA LEU A 165 -20.11 2.33 -1.28
C LEU A 165 -21.36 3.18 -1.58
N LEU A 166 -21.86 3.14 -2.82
CA LEU A 166 -23.01 3.91 -3.23
C LEU A 166 -24.30 3.49 -2.52
N GLN A 167 -24.40 2.22 -2.09
CA GLN A 167 -25.54 1.72 -1.33
C GLN A 167 -25.45 2.06 0.16
N SER A 168 -24.26 2.06 0.73
CA SER A 168 -24.03 2.11 2.18
C SER A 168 -23.83 3.52 2.72
N LEU A 169 -23.21 4.40 1.92
CA LEU A 169 -22.81 5.74 2.38
C LEU A 169 -23.87 6.80 2.11
N GLN A 170 -23.86 7.84 2.96
CA GLN A 170 -24.72 9.01 2.83
C GLN A 170 -24.36 9.82 1.59
N GLY A 171 -25.37 10.48 1.00
CA GLY A 171 -25.19 11.25 -0.23
C GLY A 171 -24.21 12.42 -0.13
N GLY A 172 -24.04 12.99 1.05
CA GLY A 172 -23.15 14.13 1.31
C GLY A 172 -21.69 13.71 1.52
N THR A 173 -21.42 12.47 1.91
CA THR A 173 -20.07 11.97 2.14
C THR A 173 -19.22 12.09 0.88
N ARG A 174 -18.03 12.67 1.00
CA ARG A 174 -17.08 12.73 -0.11
C ARG A 174 -16.35 11.40 -0.25
N LEU A 175 -16.36 10.90 -1.47
CA LEU A 175 -15.69 9.67 -1.88
C LEU A 175 -14.64 10.02 -2.95
N ALA A 176 -13.38 9.76 -2.64
CA ALA A 176 -12.29 9.83 -3.61
C ALA A 176 -11.83 8.41 -4.00
N ILE A 177 -11.56 8.23 -5.28
CA ILE A 177 -11.06 6.97 -5.85
C ILE A 177 -9.88 7.31 -6.72
N ALA A 178 -8.74 6.67 -6.46
CA ALA A 178 -7.51 6.81 -7.24
C ALA A 178 -7.07 5.44 -7.74
N SER A 179 -6.85 5.29 -9.04
CA SER A 179 -6.38 4.06 -9.67
C SER A 179 -5.24 4.34 -10.63
N GLY A 180 -4.34 3.35 -10.86
CA GLY A 180 -3.22 3.48 -11.79
C GLY A 180 -2.23 4.58 -11.44
N LEU A 181 -2.15 4.99 -10.18
CA LEU A 181 -1.24 6.04 -9.74
C LEU A 181 0.19 5.77 -10.23
N THR A 182 0.87 6.82 -10.69
CA THR A 182 2.19 6.80 -11.36
C THR A 182 2.22 6.21 -12.77
N LEU A 183 1.11 5.68 -13.28
CA LEU A 183 0.99 5.23 -14.66
C LEU A 183 0.39 6.33 -15.56
N PRO A 184 0.64 6.29 -16.89
CA PRO A 184 -0.03 7.19 -17.83
C PRO A 184 -1.57 7.09 -17.79
N SER A 185 -2.10 5.95 -17.36
CA SER A 185 -3.54 5.69 -17.17
C SER A 185 -4.08 6.13 -15.82
N ALA A 186 -3.32 6.87 -15.02
CA ALA A 186 -3.74 7.31 -13.70
C ALA A 186 -5.07 8.06 -13.78
N ARG A 187 -6.01 7.66 -12.91
CA ARG A 187 -7.32 8.28 -12.80
C ARG A 187 -7.64 8.57 -11.35
N ILE A 188 -7.93 9.84 -11.06
CA ILE A 188 -8.29 10.29 -9.72
C ILE A 188 -9.58 11.08 -9.82
N GLN A 189 -10.57 10.71 -9.02
CA GLN A 189 -11.86 11.36 -8.96
C GLN A 189 -12.28 11.53 -7.51
N SER A 190 -12.80 12.69 -7.15
CA SER A 190 -13.27 13.01 -5.81
C SER A 190 -14.59 13.77 -5.89
N HIS A 191 -15.68 13.12 -5.49
CA HIS A 191 -17.03 13.63 -5.58
C HIS A 191 -17.84 13.21 -4.36
N THR A 192 -18.97 13.88 -4.13
CA THR A 192 -19.94 13.36 -3.14
C THR A 192 -20.56 12.05 -3.64
N VAL A 193 -21.00 11.21 -2.73
CA VAL A 193 -21.72 9.96 -3.08
C VAL A 193 -22.94 10.24 -3.93
N ALA A 194 -23.65 11.35 -3.68
CA ALA A 194 -24.77 11.77 -4.51
C ALA A 194 -24.37 12.08 -5.96
N GLN A 195 -23.17 12.64 -6.18
CA GLN A 195 -22.63 12.87 -7.52
C GLN A 195 -22.19 11.56 -8.18
N TRP A 196 -21.54 10.66 -7.44
CA TRP A 196 -21.20 9.32 -7.93
C TRP A 196 -22.43 8.54 -8.41
N LYS A 197 -23.55 8.63 -7.71
CA LYS A 197 -24.84 7.98 -8.09
C LYS A 197 -25.42 8.48 -9.43
N LYS A 198 -24.96 9.62 -9.96
CA LYS A 198 -25.39 10.13 -11.26
C LYS A 198 -24.68 9.48 -12.45
N GLY A 199 -23.96 8.37 -12.24
CA GLY A 199 -23.36 7.58 -13.31
C GLY A 199 -21.89 7.92 -13.60
N LEU A 200 -21.16 8.46 -12.64
CA LEU A 200 -19.71 8.63 -12.78
C LEU A 200 -19.04 7.26 -12.89
N GLN A 201 -18.08 7.18 -13.78
CA GLN A 201 -17.37 5.95 -14.08
C GLN A 201 -16.34 5.65 -12.98
N GLY A 202 -16.47 4.49 -12.34
CA GLY A 202 -15.50 4.00 -11.35
C GLY A 202 -14.20 3.47 -11.95
N PRO A 203 -13.30 2.93 -11.10
CA PRO A 203 -12.09 2.28 -11.55
C PRO A 203 -12.40 1.01 -12.34
N ASP A 204 -11.53 0.67 -13.28
CA ASP A 204 -11.66 -0.56 -14.07
C ASP A 204 -11.38 -1.82 -13.23
N GLY A 205 -11.60 -2.99 -13.85
CA GLY A 205 -11.34 -4.30 -13.25
C GLY A 205 -9.90 -4.79 -13.39
N HIS A 206 -8.97 -3.97 -13.86
CA HIS A 206 -7.60 -4.36 -14.17
C HIS A 206 -6.57 -3.66 -13.30
N THR A 207 -6.92 -2.52 -12.72
CA THR A 207 -6.01 -1.66 -11.98
C THR A 207 -6.38 -1.60 -10.50
N PRO A 208 -5.42 -1.82 -9.56
CA PRO A 208 -5.67 -1.61 -8.13
C PRO A 208 -6.13 -0.18 -7.85
N ALA A 209 -6.98 -0.02 -6.86
CA ALA A 209 -7.51 1.30 -6.48
C ALA A 209 -7.33 1.60 -5.00
N VAL A 210 -7.07 2.85 -4.70
CA VAL A 210 -7.12 3.44 -3.36
C VAL A 210 -8.41 4.22 -3.25
N TYR A 211 -9.14 3.97 -2.19
CA TYR A 211 -10.39 4.64 -1.84
C TYR A 211 -10.18 5.50 -0.61
N ALA A 212 -10.84 6.64 -0.56
CA ALA A 212 -10.85 7.50 0.61
C ALA A 212 -12.22 8.14 0.81
N ILE A 213 -12.66 8.23 2.07
CA ILE A 213 -13.86 8.96 2.45
C ILE A 213 -13.59 9.99 3.53
N GLY A 214 -14.36 11.05 3.51
CA GLY A 214 -14.37 12.12 4.51
C GLY A 214 -15.70 12.88 4.51
N PRO A 215 -15.86 13.82 5.45
CA PRO A 215 -17.05 14.67 5.49
C PRO A 215 -17.17 15.57 4.25
#